data_aca9cd831ed0de221aeb6dc782a1a0cf
#
_entry.id   aca9cd831ed0de221aeb6dc782a1a0cf
#
_cell.length_a   1.000
_cell.length_b   1.000
_cell.length_c   1.000
_cell.angle_alpha   90.00
_cell.angle_beta   90.00
_cell.angle_gamma   90.00
#
_symmetry.space_group_name_H-M   'P 1'
#
loop_
_entity.id
_entity.type
_entity.pdbx_description
1 polymer ?
#
loop_
_entity_poly.entity_id
_entity_poly.type
_entity_poly.pdbx_seq_one_letter_code
_entity_poly.pdbx_strand_id
1 'polypeptide(L)'
;MKRMLFNATQAEELRVAIVDGQKLIDLDIESAAKEQRKSNIYKGVITRIEPSLEACFVDYGADRHGFLPFKEVSRAYFQPGTEVGRAKINEALKEGQELIVQVDKDERGNKGAALTTYVSLAGRYLVLMPNNPRGGGVSRRVDGDERAELRETMDSLEVPNGMSLIARTAAIGRQAEELQWDLNYLLQLWTAIEGAAQQQSGAFLIYLEGSLVIRAIRDYFQPEIGEILIDTDEVYEQARAFMGTVMPGNVN
;
A
#
# COMPACT_ATOMS: atom_id res chain seq x y z
N MET A 1 5.29 -19.45 -24.43
CA MET A 1 4.57 -18.17 -24.10
C MET A 1 4.18 -18.24 -22.63
N LYS A 2 4.67 -17.31 -21.85
CA LYS A 2 4.32 -17.22 -20.43
C LYS A 2 2.91 -16.66 -20.25
N ARG A 3 2.18 -17.20 -19.28
CA ARG A 3 0.81 -16.80 -18.94
C ARG A 3 0.65 -16.66 -17.42
N MET A 4 -0.21 -15.75 -16.99
CA MET A 4 -0.70 -15.70 -15.62
C MET A 4 -2.11 -16.29 -15.56
N LEU A 5 -2.32 -17.18 -14.62
CA LEU A 5 -3.60 -17.88 -14.44
C LEU A 5 -4.14 -17.55 -13.05
N PHE A 6 -5.35 -16.98 -13.00
CA PHE A 6 -6.07 -16.71 -11.75
C PHE A 6 -7.21 -17.71 -11.61
N ASN A 7 -7.20 -18.47 -10.53
CA ASN A 7 -8.27 -19.39 -10.18
C ASN A 7 -8.95 -18.90 -8.89
N ALA A 8 -10.13 -18.37 -9.02
CA ALA A 8 -10.94 -17.79 -7.96
C ALA A 8 -12.32 -18.43 -7.81
N THR A 9 -12.59 -19.54 -8.51
CA THR A 9 -13.88 -20.26 -8.43
C THR A 9 -14.14 -20.89 -7.07
N GLN A 10 -13.11 -21.14 -6.28
CA GLN A 10 -13.26 -21.62 -4.92
C GLN A 10 -13.36 -20.42 -3.97
N ALA A 11 -14.48 -20.33 -3.24
CA ALA A 11 -14.69 -19.23 -2.29
C ALA A 11 -13.64 -19.17 -1.17
N GLU A 12 -13.00 -20.31 -0.86
CA GLU A 12 -12.01 -20.44 0.19
C GLU A 12 -10.60 -20.07 -0.21
N GLU A 13 -10.30 -20.06 -1.51
CA GLU A 13 -8.94 -19.85 -2.01
C GLU A 13 -8.90 -19.07 -3.32
N LEU A 14 -7.99 -18.11 -3.40
CA LEU A 14 -7.53 -17.53 -4.65
C LEU A 14 -6.13 -18.06 -4.96
N ARG A 15 -5.94 -18.58 -6.17
CA ARG A 15 -4.66 -19.08 -6.63
C ARG A 15 -4.19 -18.29 -7.84
N VAL A 16 -2.92 -17.94 -7.86
CA VAL A 16 -2.27 -17.30 -8.99
C VAL A 16 -1.08 -18.12 -9.41
N ALA A 17 -1.09 -18.60 -10.66
CA ALA A 17 0.01 -19.37 -11.24
C ALA A 17 0.65 -18.62 -12.40
N ILE A 18 1.97 -18.71 -12.50
CA ILE A 18 2.73 -18.32 -13.69
C ILE A 18 3.19 -19.59 -14.37
N VAL A 19 2.84 -19.73 -15.64
CA VAL A 19 3.18 -20.90 -16.44
C VAL A 19 3.93 -20.49 -17.71
N ASP A 20 4.82 -21.36 -18.17
CA ASP A 20 5.42 -21.28 -19.50
C ASP A 20 5.06 -22.55 -20.28
N GLY A 21 4.16 -22.41 -21.26
CA GLY A 21 3.52 -23.54 -21.88
C GLY A 21 2.74 -24.37 -20.85
N GLN A 22 3.18 -25.60 -20.61
CA GLN A 22 2.60 -26.51 -19.62
C GLN A 22 3.44 -26.61 -18.33
N LYS A 23 4.52 -25.83 -18.21
CA LYS A 23 5.39 -25.85 -17.04
C LYS A 23 4.99 -24.78 -16.05
N LEU A 24 4.72 -25.18 -14.81
CA LEU A 24 4.51 -24.25 -13.71
C LEU A 24 5.86 -23.60 -13.33
N ILE A 25 5.89 -22.27 -13.31
CA ILE A 25 7.06 -21.46 -12.94
C ILE A 25 6.92 -20.99 -11.50
N ASP A 26 5.73 -20.46 -11.14
CA ASP A 26 5.45 -19.95 -9.80
C ASP A 26 3.98 -20.14 -9.42
N LEU A 27 3.70 -20.25 -8.12
CA LEU A 27 2.35 -20.41 -7.58
C LEU A 27 2.23 -19.65 -6.25
N ASP A 28 1.25 -18.78 -6.16
CA ASP A 28 0.87 -18.11 -4.93
C ASP A 28 -0.60 -18.42 -4.59
N ILE A 29 -0.90 -18.59 -3.31
CA ILE A 29 -2.23 -18.97 -2.82
C ILE A 29 -2.60 -18.06 -1.65
N GLU A 30 -3.79 -17.46 -1.74
CA GLU A 30 -4.40 -16.71 -0.66
C GLU A 30 -5.67 -17.43 -0.20
N SER A 31 -5.75 -17.70 1.11
CA SER A 31 -6.91 -18.33 1.71
C SER A 31 -7.87 -17.29 2.28
N ALA A 32 -9.16 -17.42 1.96
CA ALA A 32 -10.21 -16.55 2.51
C ALA A 32 -10.34 -16.67 4.04
N ALA A 33 -9.95 -17.81 4.62
CA ALA A 33 -9.90 -18.01 6.08
C ALA A 33 -8.84 -17.15 6.80
N LYS A 34 -7.89 -16.61 6.06
CA LYS A 34 -6.90 -15.60 6.50
C LYS A 34 -7.16 -14.30 5.76
N GLU A 35 -8.19 -13.58 6.17
CA GLU A 35 -8.38 -12.22 5.73
C GLU A 35 -7.11 -11.42 6.07
N GLN A 36 -6.26 -11.22 5.07
CA GLN A 36 -5.03 -10.44 5.24
C GLN A 36 -5.39 -8.96 5.10
N ARG A 37 -5.48 -8.28 6.23
CA ARG A 37 -5.71 -6.83 6.27
C ARG A 37 -4.41 -6.03 6.18
N LYS A 38 -3.27 -6.69 6.27
CA LYS A 38 -1.96 -6.04 6.19
C LYS A 38 -1.85 -5.19 4.93
N SER A 39 -1.36 -3.97 5.09
CA SER A 39 -1.21 -2.95 4.06
C SER A 39 -2.50 -2.33 3.52
N ASN A 40 -3.68 -2.83 3.88
CA ASN A 40 -4.95 -2.18 3.54
C ASN A 40 -5.05 -0.81 4.21
N ILE A 41 -5.73 0.11 3.54
CA ILE A 41 -5.89 1.48 3.96
C ILE A 41 -7.35 1.75 4.31
N TYR A 42 -7.55 2.33 5.48
CA TYR A 42 -8.86 2.63 6.05
C TYR A 42 -8.95 4.10 6.46
N LYS A 43 -10.17 4.63 6.46
CA LYS A 43 -10.48 5.76 7.32
C LYS A 43 -10.76 5.22 8.71
N GLY A 44 -10.06 5.75 9.70
CA GLY A 44 -10.21 5.38 11.09
C GLY A 44 -10.69 6.55 11.95
N VAL A 45 -11.30 6.21 13.08
CA VAL A 45 -11.78 7.16 14.10
C VAL A 45 -11.10 6.83 15.42
N ILE A 46 -10.43 7.82 16.04
CA ILE A 46 -9.83 7.66 17.36
C ILE A 46 -10.94 7.48 18.37
N THR A 47 -10.99 6.32 19.04
CA THR A 47 -12.01 6.01 20.06
C THR A 47 -11.51 6.24 21.47
N ARG A 48 -10.22 6.08 21.73
CA ARG A 48 -9.60 6.24 23.03
C ARG A 48 -8.14 6.65 22.91
N ILE A 49 -7.73 7.63 23.69
CA ILE A 49 -6.33 8.01 23.86
C ILE A 49 -5.82 7.45 25.17
N GLU A 50 -4.67 6.79 25.13
CA GLU A 50 -4.03 6.17 26.29
C GLU A 50 -2.61 6.75 26.48
N PRO A 51 -2.48 7.84 27.27
CA PRO A 51 -1.19 8.51 27.44
C PRO A 51 -0.10 7.63 28.06
N SER A 52 -0.50 6.68 28.93
CA SER A 52 0.44 5.77 29.59
C SER A 52 1.14 4.80 28.62
N LEU A 53 0.50 4.53 27.47
CA LEU A 53 1.03 3.71 26.38
C LEU A 53 1.63 4.54 25.24
N GLU A 54 1.53 5.86 25.31
CA GLU A 54 1.82 6.78 24.18
C GLU A 54 1.18 6.28 22.87
N ALA A 55 -0.10 5.93 22.94
CA ALA A 55 -0.85 5.36 21.83
C ALA A 55 -2.33 5.72 21.93
N CYS A 56 -3.05 5.50 20.85
CA CYS A 56 -4.51 5.54 20.81
C CYS A 56 -5.08 4.28 20.18
N PHE A 57 -6.36 4.03 20.46
CA PHE A 57 -7.15 3.00 19.82
C PHE A 57 -8.01 3.63 18.74
N VAL A 58 -8.11 2.95 17.62
CA VAL A 58 -8.76 3.43 16.42
C VAL A 58 -9.77 2.40 15.93
N ASP A 59 -11.02 2.83 15.78
CA ASP A 59 -12.01 2.10 15.02
C ASP A 59 -11.69 2.27 13.52
N TYR A 60 -11.41 1.20 12.81
CA TYR A 60 -11.14 1.18 11.38
C TYR A 60 -12.12 0.29 10.60
N GLY A 61 -13.25 -0.09 11.25
CA GLY A 61 -14.31 -0.91 10.65
C GLY A 61 -14.15 -2.42 10.89
N ALA A 62 -13.19 -2.85 11.72
CA ALA A 62 -13.05 -4.23 12.16
C ALA A 62 -13.72 -4.44 13.53
N ASP A 63 -14.00 -5.70 13.88
CA ASP A 63 -14.60 -6.05 15.18
C ASP A 63 -13.76 -5.58 16.37
N ARG A 64 -12.44 -5.59 16.20
CA ARG A 64 -11.49 -5.19 17.20
C ARG A 64 -10.79 -3.90 16.77
N HIS A 65 -10.74 -2.89 17.66
CA HIS A 65 -10.04 -1.64 17.39
C HIS A 65 -8.55 -1.86 17.18
N GLY A 66 -7.94 -1.07 16.30
CA GLY A 66 -6.52 -1.08 16.05
C GLY A 66 -5.75 -0.26 17.07
N PHE A 67 -4.48 -0.56 17.20
CA PHE A 67 -3.51 0.13 18.05
C PHE A 67 -2.64 1.06 17.21
N LEU A 68 -2.68 2.36 17.50
CA LEU A 68 -1.91 3.39 16.81
C LEU A 68 -0.92 4.06 17.76
N PRO A 69 0.37 3.70 17.71
CA PRO A 69 1.40 4.37 18.50
C PRO A 69 1.53 5.85 18.11
N PHE A 70 1.80 6.73 19.07
CA PHE A 70 1.96 8.17 18.80
C PHE A 70 3.08 8.47 17.81
N LYS A 71 4.16 7.71 17.84
CA LYS A 71 5.28 7.80 16.90
C LYS A 71 4.89 7.50 15.45
N GLU A 72 3.78 6.79 15.24
CA GLU A 72 3.23 6.44 13.93
C GLU A 72 2.18 7.45 13.43
N VAL A 73 1.99 8.54 14.14
CA VAL A 73 1.06 9.61 13.75
C VAL A 73 1.82 10.75 13.07
N SER A 74 1.45 11.04 11.83
CA SER A 74 1.98 12.19 11.10
C SER A 74 1.57 13.50 11.79
N ARG A 75 2.48 14.45 11.79
CA ARG A 75 2.25 15.80 12.35
C ARG A 75 1.11 16.54 11.68
N ALA A 76 0.77 16.19 10.45
CA ALA A 76 -0.38 16.74 9.73
C ALA A 76 -1.71 16.52 10.47
N TYR A 77 -1.79 15.50 11.33
CA TYR A 77 -2.97 15.19 12.14
C TYR A 77 -2.97 15.86 13.52
N PHE A 78 -1.91 16.56 13.91
CA PHE A 78 -1.84 17.20 15.22
C PHE A 78 -2.79 18.39 15.31
N GLN A 79 -3.38 18.57 16.49
CA GLN A 79 -4.24 19.72 16.76
C GLN A 79 -3.48 21.03 16.58
N PRO A 80 -4.16 22.10 16.11
CA PRO A 80 -3.56 23.41 15.97
C PRO A 80 -2.93 23.90 17.29
N GLY A 81 -1.73 24.48 17.20
CA GLY A 81 -1.01 25.02 18.36
C GLY A 81 -0.18 23.98 19.14
N THR A 82 -0.13 22.73 18.66
CA THR A 82 0.71 21.70 19.30
C THR A 82 2.19 21.98 19.04
N GLU A 83 3.01 22.11 20.11
CA GLU A 83 4.47 22.27 19.97
C GLU A 83 5.12 20.99 19.47
N VAL A 84 5.71 21.08 18.27
CA VAL A 84 6.40 19.96 17.64
C VAL A 84 7.67 19.63 18.43
N GLY A 85 7.76 18.38 18.92
CA GLY A 85 8.94 17.84 19.60
C GLY A 85 8.81 17.67 21.12
N ARG A 86 7.79 18.28 21.74
CA ARG A 86 7.45 18.09 23.15
C ARG A 86 6.00 17.70 23.40
N ALA A 87 5.23 17.58 22.32
CA ALA A 87 3.80 17.29 22.39
C ALA A 87 3.51 15.95 23.05
N LYS A 88 2.60 15.95 24.00
CA LYS A 88 2.00 14.73 24.52
C LYS A 88 0.84 14.30 23.62
N ILE A 89 0.56 13.01 23.58
CA ILE A 89 -0.48 12.47 22.71
C ILE A 89 -1.86 13.09 22.97
N ASN A 90 -2.20 13.35 24.22
CA ASN A 90 -3.48 13.96 24.63
C ASN A 90 -3.58 15.47 24.28
N GLU A 91 -2.47 16.12 23.97
CA GLU A 91 -2.44 17.50 23.48
C GLU A 91 -2.53 17.54 21.94
N ALA A 92 -1.93 16.53 21.30
CA ALA A 92 -1.81 16.47 19.85
C ALA A 92 -3.04 15.86 19.16
N LEU A 93 -3.76 14.97 19.81
CA LEU A 93 -4.87 14.22 19.23
C LEU A 93 -6.14 14.36 20.07
N LYS A 94 -7.30 14.10 19.43
CA LYS A 94 -8.61 14.09 20.10
C LYS A 94 -9.37 12.79 19.80
N GLU A 95 -10.13 12.32 20.78
CA GLU A 95 -11.14 11.28 20.57
C GLU A 95 -12.19 11.79 19.59
N GLY A 96 -12.65 10.91 18.69
CA GLY A 96 -13.53 11.25 17.57
C GLY A 96 -12.82 11.82 16.34
N GLN A 97 -11.50 12.09 16.42
CA GLN A 97 -10.73 12.55 15.27
C GLN A 97 -10.63 11.44 14.21
N GLU A 98 -10.88 11.82 12.97
CA GLU A 98 -10.74 10.94 11.81
C GLU A 98 -9.35 11.06 11.19
N LEU A 99 -8.80 9.95 10.74
CA LEU A 99 -7.51 9.91 10.07
C LEU A 99 -7.43 8.73 9.10
N ILE A 100 -6.52 8.82 8.13
CA ILE A 100 -6.22 7.72 7.21
C ILE A 100 -5.16 6.85 7.86
N VAL A 101 -5.46 5.56 8.00
CA VAL A 101 -4.56 4.57 8.60
C VAL A 101 -4.32 3.39 7.67
N GLN A 102 -3.14 2.83 7.78
CA GLN A 102 -2.75 1.59 7.10
C GLN A 102 -2.45 0.53 8.16
N VAL A 103 -2.85 -0.71 7.88
CA VAL A 103 -2.51 -1.85 8.75
C VAL A 103 -1.05 -2.23 8.52
N ASP A 104 -0.21 -2.03 9.52
CA ASP A 104 1.20 -2.45 9.53
C ASP A 104 1.35 -3.94 9.88
N LYS A 105 0.58 -4.38 10.87
CA LYS A 105 0.54 -5.78 11.31
C LYS A 105 -0.88 -6.18 11.62
N ASP A 106 -1.27 -7.35 11.11
CA ASP A 106 -2.57 -7.95 11.41
C ASP A 106 -2.74 -8.30 12.90
N GLU A 107 -3.99 -8.50 13.28
CA GLU A 107 -4.34 -8.98 14.61
C GLU A 107 -3.60 -10.28 14.94
N ARG A 108 -3.12 -10.39 16.17
CA ARG A 108 -2.45 -11.58 16.67
C ARG A 108 -2.93 -11.92 18.07
N GLY A 109 -3.55 -13.09 18.22
CA GLY A 109 -4.09 -13.53 19.51
C GLY A 109 -5.05 -12.48 20.08
N ASN A 110 -4.74 -11.94 21.25
CA ASN A 110 -5.55 -10.93 21.95
C ASN A 110 -5.22 -9.48 21.55
N LYS A 111 -4.24 -9.26 20.68
CA LYS A 111 -3.81 -7.91 20.25
C LYS A 111 -4.53 -7.51 18.98
N GLY A 112 -5.10 -6.31 18.96
CA GLY A 112 -5.62 -5.68 17.75
C GLY A 112 -4.53 -5.40 16.72
N ALA A 113 -4.93 -5.06 15.50
CA ALA A 113 -4.01 -4.70 14.43
C ALA A 113 -3.15 -3.50 14.82
N ALA A 114 -1.88 -3.51 14.43
CA ALA A 114 -1.02 -2.33 14.53
C ALA A 114 -1.23 -1.44 13.32
N LEU A 115 -1.50 -0.16 13.57
CA LEU A 115 -1.80 0.85 12.57
C LEU A 115 -0.68 1.88 12.47
N THR A 116 -0.60 2.53 11.31
CA THR A 116 0.25 3.69 11.06
C THR A 116 -0.47 4.72 10.20
N THR A 117 -0.19 6.00 10.39
CA THR A 117 -0.61 7.06 9.48
C THR A 117 0.43 7.36 8.40
N TYR A 118 1.64 6.83 8.55
CA TYR A 118 2.69 6.90 7.53
C TYR A 118 2.44 5.85 6.46
N VAL A 119 1.49 6.17 5.58
CA VAL A 119 1.04 5.30 4.51
C VAL A 119 2.19 5.02 3.55
N SER A 120 2.28 3.77 3.10
CA SER A 120 3.20 3.31 2.06
C SER A 120 2.38 2.71 0.91
N LEU A 121 2.52 3.27 -0.28
CA LEU A 121 1.87 2.80 -1.49
C LEU A 121 2.91 2.18 -2.42
N ALA A 122 2.79 0.88 -2.65
CA ALA A 122 3.72 0.16 -3.49
C ALA A 122 3.28 0.17 -4.96
N GLY A 123 4.12 0.75 -5.82
CA GLY A 123 4.06 0.59 -7.25
C GLY A 123 4.88 -0.61 -7.72
N ARG A 124 5.14 -0.67 -9.01
CA ARG A 124 5.99 -1.70 -9.60
C ARG A 124 7.45 -1.52 -9.18
N TYR A 125 7.96 -0.31 -9.28
CA TYR A 125 9.36 0.06 -9.06
C TYR A 125 9.59 0.87 -7.80
N LEU A 126 8.59 1.62 -7.36
CA LEU A 126 8.68 2.58 -6.28
C LEU A 126 7.70 2.25 -5.15
N VAL A 127 8.03 2.74 -3.96
CA VAL A 127 7.09 2.88 -2.84
C VAL A 127 6.97 4.36 -2.52
N LEU A 128 5.76 4.90 -2.59
CA LEU A 128 5.46 6.28 -2.20
C LEU A 128 5.05 6.34 -0.74
N MET A 129 5.63 7.26 0.00
CA MET A 129 5.24 7.61 1.36
C MET A 129 4.73 9.06 1.36
N PRO A 130 3.41 9.27 1.19
CA PRO A 130 2.87 10.60 0.91
C PRO A 130 2.92 11.57 2.10
N ASN A 131 2.98 11.09 3.32
CA ASN A 131 2.99 11.91 4.54
C ASN A 131 4.20 11.66 5.44
N ASN A 132 5.28 11.12 4.88
CA ASN A 132 6.56 10.96 5.55
C ASN A 132 7.70 11.65 4.77
N PRO A 133 8.00 12.92 5.04
CA PRO A 133 9.04 13.66 4.30
C PRO A 133 10.48 13.19 4.62
N ARG A 134 10.65 12.39 5.67
CA ARG A 134 11.97 11.89 6.11
C ARG A 134 12.25 10.45 5.70
N GLY A 135 11.27 9.82 5.06
CA GLY A 135 11.46 8.52 4.44
C GLY A 135 12.30 8.63 3.17
N GLY A 136 12.46 7.54 2.48
CA GLY A 136 13.05 7.54 1.17
C GLY A 136 14.42 6.89 1.08
N GLY A 137 14.85 6.70 -0.15
CA GLY A 137 16.10 6.08 -0.49
C GLY A 137 15.96 4.92 -1.45
N VAL A 138 16.89 4.00 -1.37
CA VAL A 138 16.94 2.78 -2.19
C VAL A 138 16.83 1.58 -1.26
N SER A 139 16.13 0.54 -1.71
CA SER A 139 15.98 -0.73 -0.98
C SER A 139 17.33 -1.20 -0.41
N ARG A 140 17.33 -1.71 0.81
CA ARG A 140 18.53 -2.26 1.46
C ARG A 140 19.10 -3.50 0.76
N ARG A 141 18.35 -4.07 -0.17
CA ARG A 141 18.75 -5.24 -0.97
C ARG A 141 19.56 -4.87 -2.21
N VAL A 142 19.71 -3.56 -2.47
CA VAL A 142 20.47 -3.04 -3.61
C VAL A 142 21.80 -2.51 -3.10
N ASP A 143 22.91 -2.99 -3.67
CA ASP A 143 24.26 -2.66 -3.24
C ASP A 143 25.10 -2.08 -4.39
N GLY A 144 26.28 -1.56 -4.04
CA GLY A 144 27.33 -1.18 -4.97
C GLY A 144 26.93 -0.10 -5.97
N ASP A 145 27.40 -0.26 -7.21
CA ASP A 145 27.20 0.69 -8.29
C ASP A 145 25.73 0.83 -8.69
N GLU A 146 24.99 -0.27 -8.68
CA GLU A 146 23.53 -0.26 -8.96
C GLU A 146 22.78 0.65 -7.99
N ARG A 147 23.20 0.69 -6.73
CA ARG A 147 22.60 1.58 -5.72
C ARG A 147 22.88 3.05 -6.03
N ALA A 148 24.10 3.36 -6.47
CA ALA A 148 24.49 4.72 -6.82
C ALA A 148 23.75 5.22 -8.06
N GLU A 149 23.69 4.43 -9.12
CA GLU A 149 22.97 4.73 -10.37
C GLU A 149 21.47 4.93 -10.10
N LEU A 150 20.86 4.02 -9.31
CA LEU A 150 19.44 4.10 -8.99
C LEU A 150 19.13 5.35 -8.16
N ARG A 151 20.02 5.74 -7.24
CA ARG A 151 19.88 6.99 -6.48
C ARG A 151 19.92 8.21 -7.38
N GLU A 152 20.85 8.28 -8.33
CA GLU A 152 20.95 9.35 -9.30
C GLU A 152 19.68 9.45 -10.16
N THR A 153 19.16 8.31 -10.63
CA THR A 153 17.90 8.27 -11.36
C THR A 153 16.72 8.77 -10.50
N MET A 154 16.67 8.38 -9.23
CA MET A 154 15.64 8.83 -8.28
C MET A 154 15.69 10.33 -8.02
N ASP A 155 16.88 10.93 -7.97
CA ASP A 155 17.06 12.37 -7.73
C ASP A 155 16.52 13.22 -8.91
N SER A 156 16.35 12.62 -10.08
CA SER A 156 15.73 13.27 -11.25
C SER A 156 14.21 13.27 -11.26
N LEU A 157 13.57 12.53 -10.35
CA LEU A 157 12.10 12.41 -10.31
C LEU A 157 11.46 13.63 -9.64
N GLU A 158 10.29 14.00 -10.15
CA GLU A 158 9.48 15.10 -9.61
C GLU A 158 8.63 14.61 -8.43
N VAL A 159 9.20 14.65 -7.22
CA VAL A 159 8.52 14.25 -5.98
C VAL A 159 7.90 15.47 -5.31
N PRO A 160 6.58 15.47 -5.01
CA PRO A 160 5.94 16.56 -4.28
C PRO A 160 6.55 16.80 -2.90
N ASN A 161 6.56 18.07 -2.46
CA ASN A 161 7.03 18.43 -1.14
C ASN A 161 6.26 17.70 -0.03
N GLY A 162 6.98 17.21 0.97
CA GLY A 162 6.41 16.47 2.08
C GLY A 162 6.24 14.96 1.83
N MET A 163 6.51 14.51 0.61
CA MET A 163 6.49 13.10 0.23
C MET A 163 7.89 12.54 0.08
N SER A 164 8.03 11.23 0.17
CA SER A 164 9.28 10.52 -0.07
C SER A 164 9.06 9.22 -0.83
N LEU A 165 10.13 8.75 -1.47
CA LEU A 165 10.13 7.54 -2.28
C LEU A 165 11.20 6.56 -1.82
N ILE A 166 10.88 5.26 -1.93
CA ILE A 166 11.86 4.19 -1.85
C ILE A 166 11.87 3.46 -3.19
N ALA A 167 13.05 3.32 -3.80
CA ALA A 167 13.22 2.46 -4.96
C ALA A 167 13.25 0.98 -4.54
N ARG A 168 12.44 0.17 -5.19
CA ARG A 168 12.42 -1.28 -5.02
C ARG A 168 13.55 -1.92 -5.85
N THR A 169 13.88 -3.18 -5.57
CA THR A 169 14.86 -3.95 -6.36
C THR A 169 14.48 -4.05 -7.83
N ALA A 170 13.19 -4.09 -8.15
CA ALA A 170 12.69 -4.11 -9.53
C ALA A 170 13.01 -2.83 -10.33
N ALA A 171 13.40 -1.74 -9.66
CA ALA A 171 13.78 -0.49 -10.30
C ALA A 171 15.22 -0.49 -10.86
N ILE A 172 16.04 -1.49 -10.52
CA ILE A 172 17.42 -1.61 -11.02
C ILE A 172 17.41 -1.64 -12.56
N GLY A 173 18.21 -0.76 -13.16
CA GLY A 173 18.36 -0.67 -14.61
C GLY A 173 17.17 -0.08 -15.37
N ARG A 174 16.17 0.47 -14.65
CA ARG A 174 15.02 1.14 -15.27
C ARG A 174 15.32 2.59 -15.58
N GLN A 175 14.70 3.09 -16.67
CA GLN A 175 14.87 4.48 -17.09
C GLN A 175 14.04 5.43 -16.19
N ALA A 176 14.46 6.69 -16.13
CA ALA A 176 13.78 7.71 -15.33
C ALA A 176 12.30 7.87 -15.73
N GLU A 177 11.97 7.76 -17.02
CA GLU A 177 10.59 7.85 -17.51
C GLU A 177 9.71 6.72 -16.97
N GLU A 178 10.23 5.50 -16.88
CA GLU A 178 9.50 4.36 -16.31
C GLU A 178 9.21 4.56 -14.82
N LEU A 179 10.19 5.08 -14.09
CA LEU A 179 10.02 5.42 -12.67
C LEU A 179 9.06 6.60 -12.47
N GLN A 180 9.11 7.59 -13.36
CA GLN A 180 8.17 8.73 -13.31
C GLN A 180 6.73 8.30 -13.58
N TRP A 181 6.49 7.36 -14.49
CA TRP A 181 5.15 6.80 -14.71
C TRP A 181 4.63 6.07 -13.48
N ASP A 182 5.48 5.26 -12.84
CA ASP A 182 5.12 4.58 -11.60
C ASP A 182 4.80 5.57 -10.47
N LEU A 183 5.61 6.62 -10.34
CA LEU A 183 5.35 7.72 -9.39
C LEU A 183 4.03 8.43 -9.68
N ASN A 184 3.77 8.79 -10.94
CA ASN A 184 2.54 9.48 -11.32
C ASN A 184 1.29 8.64 -10.99
N TYR A 185 1.36 7.33 -11.24
CA TYR A 185 0.32 6.41 -10.82
C TYR A 185 0.10 6.43 -9.29
N LEU A 186 1.17 6.35 -8.51
CA LEU A 186 1.08 6.37 -7.04
C LEU A 186 0.53 7.71 -6.51
N LEU A 187 0.86 8.83 -7.15
CA LEU A 187 0.29 10.14 -6.81
C LEU A 187 -1.20 10.22 -7.12
N GLN A 188 -1.65 9.67 -8.24
CA GLN A 188 -3.08 9.58 -8.57
C GLN A 188 -3.82 8.70 -7.58
N LEU A 189 -3.24 7.55 -7.23
CA LEU A 189 -3.80 6.65 -6.21
C LEU A 189 -3.94 7.35 -4.86
N TRP A 190 -2.93 8.06 -4.41
CA TRP A 190 -3.00 8.82 -3.16
C TRP A 190 -4.09 9.89 -3.19
N THR A 191 -4.18 10.65 -4.27
CA THR A 191 -5.25 11.65 -4.47
C THR A 191 -6.64 11.00 -4.40
N ALA A 192 -6.81 9.83 -4.99
CA ALA A 192 -8.07 9.08 -4.94
C ALA A 192 -8.39 8.61 -3.51
N ILE A 193 -7.38 8.15 -2.75
CA ILE A 193 -7.53 7.74 -1.35
C ILE A 193 -7.96 8.92 -0.47
N GLU A 194 -7.29 10.07 -0.60
CA GLU A 194 -7.67 11.29 0.13
C GLU A 194 -9.08 11.76 -0.21
N GLY A 195 -9.42 11.75 -1.52
CA GLY A 195 -10.76 12.11 -2.00
C GLY A 195 -11.84 11.20 -1.42
N ALA A 196 -11.63 9.89 -1.41
CA ALA A 196 -12.56 8.92 -0.82
C ALA A 196 -12.71 9.13 0.70
N ALA A 197 -11.62 9.42 1.40
CA ALA A 197 -11.65 9.72 2.83
C ALA A 197 -12.48 10.96 3.19
N GLN A 198 -12.57 11.94 2.28
CA GLN A 198 -13.35 13.17 2.48
C GLN A 198 -14.85 12.98 2.18
N GLN A 199 -15.20 12.03 1.32
CA GLN A 199 -16.60 11.83 0.87
C GLN A 199 -17.49 11.17 1.91
N GLN A 200 -16.91 10.42 2.83
CA GLN A 200 -17.66 9.65 3.84
C GLN A 200 -17.04 9.85 5.22
N SER A 201 -17.88 10.06 6.24
CA SER A 201 -17.48 10.08 7.65
C SER A 201 -17.50 8.68 8.26
N GLY A 202 -16.77 8.53 9.37
CA GLY A 202 -16.69 7.28 10.11
C GLY A 202 -15.60 6.33 9.57
N ALA A 203 -15.58 5.12 10.14
CA ALA A 203 -14.60 4.10 9.81
C ALA A 203 -15.04 3.27 8.61
N PHE A 204 -14.19 3.16 7.59
CA PHE A 204 -14.44 2.31 6.42
C PHE A 204 -13.15 1.96 5.67
N LEU A 205 -13.21 0.89 4.88
CA LEU A 205 -12.13 0.49 3.99
C LEU A 205 -12.06 1.42 2.78
N ILE A 206 -10.88 2.00 2.53
CA ILE A 206 -10.63 2.87 1.37
C ILE A 206 -9.95 2.09 0.24
N TYR A 207 -8.90 1.34 0.54
CA TYR A 207 -8.07 0.69 -0.48
C TYR A 207 -7.50 -0.65 -0.02
N LEU A 208 -7.63 -1.67 -0.88
CA LEU A 208 -7.14 -3.03 -0.69
C LEU A 208 -5.73 -3.20 -1.26
N GLU A 209 -4.71 -2.71 -0.56
CA GLU A 209 -3.30 -2.89 -0.98
C GLU A 209 -2.85 -4.36 -0.86
N GLY A 210 -3.44 -5.11 0.06
CA GLY A 210 -3.10 -6.51 0.32
C GLY A 210 -3.65 -7.53 -0.68
N SER A 211 -4.53 -7.15 -1.61
CA SER A 211 -5.13 -8.07 -2.59
C SER A 211 -4.08 -8.86 -3.37
N LEU A 212 -4.20 -10.19 -3.38
CA LEU A 212 -3.31 -11.06 -4.15
C LEU A 212 -3.37 -10.75 -5.65
N VAL A 213 -4.54 -10.40 -6.18
CA VAL A 213 -4.72 -10.04 -7.59
C VAL A 213 -3.83 -8.85 -7.96
N ILE A 214 -3.94 -7.77 -7.19
CA ILE A 214 -3.17 -6.55 -7.42
C ILE A 214 -1.68 -6.80 -7.24
N ARG A 215 -1.30 -7.49 -6.16
CA ARG A 215 0.11 -7.83 -5.87
C ARG A 215 0.73 -8.69 -6.96
N ALA A 216 0.01 -9.71 -7.41
CA ALA A 216 0.52 -10.62 -8.43
C ALA A 216 0.73 -9.90 -9.78
N ILE A 217 -0.24 -9.10 -10.24
CA ILE A 217 -0.10 -8.34 -11.48
C ILE A 217 1.05 -7.32 -11.33
N ARG A 218 1.08 -6.57 -10.24
CA ARG A 218 2.12 -5.57 -9.99
C ARG A 218 3.53 -6.14 -9.99
N ASP A 219 3.73 -7.29 -9.32
CA ASP A 219 5.06 -7.84 -9.07
C ASP A 219 5.52 -8.83 -10.14
N TYR A 220 4.60 -9.53 -10.80
CA TYR A 220 4.94 -10.61 -11.73
C TYR A 220 4.61 -10.33 -13.19
N PHE A 221 3.72 -9.37 -13.48
CA PHE A 221 3.44 -9.05 -14.87
C PHE A 221 4.67 -8.43 -15.55
N GLN A 222 5.16 -9.10 -16.59
CA GLN A 222 6.32 -8.70 -17.39
C GLN A 222 5.95 -8.74 -18.87
N PRO A 223 6.70 -8.04 -19.75
CA PRO A 223 6.44 -8.04 -21.20
C PRO A 223 6.40 -9.42 -21.85
N GLU A 224 7.04 -10.41 -21.23
CA GLU A 224 7.07 -11.81 -21.68
C GLU A 224 5.76 -12.56 -21.41
N ILE A 225 4.88 -12.01 -20.56
CA ILE A 225 3.57 -12.56 -20.28
C ILE A 225 2.63 -12.13 -21.40
N GLY A 226 2.24 -13.08 -22.22
CA GLY A 226 1.39 -12.83 -23.39
C GLY A 226 -0.08 -12.68 -23.06
N GLU A 227 -0.54 -13.29 -21.96
CA GLU A 227 -1.95 -13.21 -21.55
C GLU A 227 -2.14 -13.47 -20.05
N ILE A 228 -3.21 -12.89 -19.51
CA ILE A 228 -3.72 -13.15 -18.16
C ILE A 228 -5.10 -13.80 -18.32
N LEU A 229 -5.28 -14.99 -17.78
CA LEU A 229 -6.53 -15.73 -17.78
C LEU A 229 -7.12 -15.76 -16.37
N ILE A 230 -8.38 -15.37 -16.25
CA ILE A 230 -9.10 -15.23 -14.98
C ILE A 230 -10.44 -15.96 -15.11
N ASP A 231 -10.77 -16.81 -14.16
CA ASP A 231 -11.93 -17.70 -14.21
C ASP A 231 -13.20 -17.14 -13.59
N THR A 232 -13.16 -15.93 -13.01
CA THR A 232 -14.34 -15.26 -12.43
C THR A 232 -14.44 -13.81 -12.89
N ASP A 233 -15.66 -13.33 -13.11
CA ASP A 233 -15.92 -11.95 -13.55
C ASP A 233 -15.47 -10.91 -12.51
N GLU A 234 -15.70 -11.18 -11.22
CA GLU A 234 -15.31 -10.25 -10.15
C GLU A 234 -13.81 -9.97 -10.13
N VAL A 235 -12.99 -11.03 -10.17
CA VAL A 235 -11.53 -10.90 -10.19
C VAL A 235 -11.03 -10.33 -11.51
N TYR A 236 -11.70 -10.65 -12.62
CA TYR A 236 -11.41 -10.07 -13.92
C TYR A 236 -11.61 -8.55 -13.93
N GLU A 237 -12.73 -8.07 -13.43
CA GLU A 237 -13.02 -6.63 -13.37
C GLU A 237 -12.02 -5.90 -12.43
N GLN A 238 -11.67 -6.51 -11.30
CA GLN A 238 -10.65 -5.97 -10.38
C GLN A 238 -9.28 -5.86 -11.08
N ALA A 239 -8.84 -6.91 -11.76
CA ALA A 239 -7.57 -6.94 -12.49
C ALA A 239 -7.57 -5.93 -13.64
N ARG A 240 -8.66 -5.86 -14.41
CA ARG A 240 -8.81 -4.94 -15.53
C ARG A 240 -8.81 -3.48 -15.09
N ALA A 241 -9.51 -3.14 -14.02
CA ALA A 241 -9.54 -1.80 -13.45
C ALA A 241 -8.13 -1.36 -12.98
N PHE A 242 -7.42 -2.25 -12.30
CA PHE A 242 -6.05 -2.01 -11.87
C PHE A 242 -5.13 -1.80 -13.08
N MET A 243 -5.11 -2.73 -14.04
CA MET A 243 -4.26 -2.63 -15.23
C MET A 243 -4.60 -1.40 -16.09
N GLY A 244 -5.88 -1.07 -16.23
CA GLY A 244 -6.33 0.13 -16.96
C GLY A 244 -5.79 1.42 -16.39
N THR A 245 -5.56 1.46 -15.09
CA THR A 245 -4.97 2.61 -14.40
C THR A 245 -3.44 2.63 -14.47
N VAL A 246 -2.81 1.46 -14.29
CA VAL A 246 -1.34 1.32 -14.13
C VAL A 246 -0.63 1.04 -15.45
N MET A 247 -1.26 0.28 -16.33
CA MET A 247 -0.67 -0.27 -17.56
C MET A 247 -1.67 -0.22 -18.73
N PRO A 248 -2.20 0.97 -19.08
CA PRO A 248 -3.29 1.08 -20.05
C PRO A 248 -2.96 0.47 -21.42
N GLY A 249 -1.70 0.41 -21.80
CA GLY A 249 -1.23 -0.23 -23.04
C GLY A 249 -1.33 -1.76 -23.06
N ASN A 250 -1.61 -2.40 -21.91
CA ASN A 250 -1.63 -3.85 -21.75
C ASN A 250 -3.03 -4.42 -21.43
N VAL A 251 -4.09 -3.61 -21.53
CA VAL A 251 -5.47 -4.00 -21.14
C VAL A 251 -6.20 -4.77 -22.25
N ASN A 252 -5.72 -4.73 -23.47
CA ASN A 252 -6.35 -5.37 -24.65
C ASN A 252 -5.78 -6.73 -24.96
#